data_2bc25ead3e458ccc4b649f0512bef134
#
_entry.id   2bc25ead3e458ccc4b649f0512bef134
#
_cell.length_a   1.000
_cell.length_b   1.000
_cell.length_c   1.000
_cell.angle_alpha   90.00
_cell.angle_beta   90.00
_cell.angle_gamma   90.00
#
_symmetry.space_group_name_H-M   'P 1'
#
loop_
_entity.id
_entity.type
_entity.pdbx_description
1 polymer ?
#
loop_
_entity_poly.entity_id
_entity_poly.type
_entity_poly.pdbx_seq_one_letter_code
_entity_poly.pdbx_strand_id
1 'polypeptide(L)'
;MPKPKAYSKTSKNLSEKQKFLSELILMDDIFIRIVLKDVKCTEYILQTILQKPDLKVKTQSIQSDLKNLQGRSLILDCLCSDTNGTVYNIEVQNDSHGASPKRARYHSGLIDMHILKKGKSFENLPESYVIFICAKDILKENKQIYHISRIIQESGKKFPDQAEIIYLNTSKSSDNELGMLIKDFYTKNPKKMHSKVLAKRVADLKENKNIEKGEHDAMTTYYDRLKKQWEKEGMIKGKEEGMVKGKEEGRAESESKMAKLMGLLVREGRIADIEKASESPDYRKALLQEFQLS
;
A
#
# COMPACT_ATOMS: atom_id res chain seq x y z
N MET A 1 20.40 -7.15 48.02
CA MET A 1 19.65 -7.80 46.93
C MET A 1 19.62 -6.84 45.72
N PRO A 2 20.22 -7.15 44.60
CA PRO A 2 20.19 -6.29 43.41
C PRO A 2 18.86 -6.47 42.67
N LYS A 3 18.25 -5.32 42.26
CA LYS A 3 17.01 -5.27 41.48
C LYS A 3 17.24 -5.88 40.09
N PRO A 4 16.27 -6.62 39.51
CA PRO A 4 16.42 -7.22 38.18
C PRO A 4 16.41 -6.15 37.09
N LYS A 5 17.34 -6.27 36.14
CA LYS A 5 17.53 -5.38 34.99
C LYS A 5 16.34 -5.45 34.03
N ALA A 6 15.63 -4.33 33.85
CA ALA A 6 14.58 -4.12 32.85
C ALA A 6 15.16 -3.91 31.44
N TYR A 7 16.05 -4.80 30.97
CA TYR A 7 16.82 -4.58 29.73
C TYR A 7 16.41 -5.40 28.51
N SER A 8 15.38 -6.28 28.59
CA SER A 8 15.17 -7.20 27.46
C SER A 8 14.06 -6.80 26.48
N LYS A 9 13.07 -6.01 26.88
CA LYS A 9 11.96 -5.64 25.97
C LYS A 9 12.31 -4.51 24.99
N THR A 10 13.09 -3.52 25.42
CA THR A 10 13.46 -2.36 24.60
C THR A 10 14.44 -2.72 23.47
N SER A 11 15.41 -3.61 23.72
CA SER A 11 16.40 -4.01 22.73
C SER A 11 15.80 -4.90 21.62
N LYS A 12 14.83 -5.75 21.94
CA LYS A 12 14.14 -6.61 20.97
C LYS A 12 13.25 -5.80 20.05
N ASN A 13 12.53 -4.80 20.58
CA ASN A 13 11.70 -3.88 19.79
C ASN A 13 12.53 -2.95 18.86
N LEU A 14 13.71 -2.51 19.30
CA LEU A 14 14.63 -1.75 18.47
C LEU A 14 15.13 -2.58 17.28
N SER A 15 15.47 -3.86 17.48
CA SER A 15 15.92 -4.72 16.37
C SER A 15 14.78 -5.00 15.36
N GLU A 16 13.55 -5.23 15.81
CA GLU A 16 12.39 -5.43 14.94
C GLU A 16 12.07 -4.18 14.11
N LYS A 17 12.08 -3.00 14.74
CA LYS A 17 11.89 -1.72 14.05
C LYS A 17 12.99 -1.45 13.03
N GLN A 18 14.25 -1.69 13.37
CA GLN A 18 15.36 -1.55 12.42
C GLN A 18 15.23 -2.50 11.24
N LYS A 19 14.84 -3.75 11.47
CA LYS A 19 14.56 -4.72 10.42
C LYS A 19 13.43 -4.22 9.52
N PHE A 20 12.32 -3.74 10.10
CA PHE A 20 11.23 -3.14 9.33
C PHE A 20 11.70 -1.97 8.47
N LEU A 21 12.44 -1.01 9.04
CA LEU A 21 12.96 0.13 8.29
C LEU A 21 13.87 -0.30 7.13
N SER A 22 14.66 -1.36 7.30
CA SER A 22 15.52 -1.88 6.23
C SER A 22 14.73 -2.43 5.04
N GLU A 23 13.51 -2.91 5.25
CA GLU A 23 12.65 -3.48 4.21
C GLU A 23 11.86 -2.43 3.40
N LEU A 24 11.71 -1.19 3.91
CA LEU A 24 10.96 -0.15 3.22
C LEU A 24 11.55 0.20 1.86
N ILE A 25 10.66 0.48 0.91
CA ILE A 25 10.98 0.91 -0.45
C ILE A 25 10.26 2.22 -0.78
N LEU A 26 10.68 2.93 -1.82
CA LEU A 26 10.05 4.21 -2.20
C LEU A 26 8.59 4.05 -2.68
N MET A 27 8.15 2.84 -3.01
CA MET A 27 6.75 2.59 -3.31
C MET A 27 5.86 2.50 -2.07
N ASP A 28 6.43 2.42 -0.85
CA ASP A 28 5.64 2.45 0.38
C ASP A 28 5.09 3.85 0.63
N ASP A 29 3.76 3.95 0.75
CA ASP A 29 2.99 5.19 0.82
C ASP A 29 3.53 6.22 1.83
N ILE A 30 3.74 5.81 3.09
CA ILE A 30 4.25 6.73 4.11
C ILE A 30 5.74 6.99 3.93
N PHE A 31 6.52 5.99 3.49
CA PHE A 31 7.95 6.17 3.32
C PHE A 31 8.27 7.18 2.22
N ILE A 32 7.61 7.08 1.06
CA ILE A 32 7.81 8.05 -0.03
C ILE A 32 7.44 9.46 0.38
N ARG A 33 6.34 9.66 1.12
CA ARG A 33 5.95 10.99 1.61
C ARG A 33 7.02 11.61 2.50
N ILE A 34 7.67 10.80 3.35
CA ILE A 34 8.78 11.27 4.18
C ILE A 34 10.02 11.57 3.33
N VAL A 35 10.32 10.75 2.31
CA VAL A 35 11.42 11.01 1.37
C VAL A 35 11.18 12.31 0.60
N LEU A 36 9.96 12.53 0.11
CA LEU A 36 9.56 13.73 -0.62
C LEU A 36 9.54 15.00 0.23
N LYS A 37 9.70 14.97 1.56
CA LYS A 37 9.95 16.18 2.36
C LYS A 37 11.27 16.84 1.99
N ASP A 38 12.25 16.08 1.54
CA ASP A 38 13.47 16.64 0.97
C ASP A 38 13.20 17.13 -0.45
N VAL A 39 13.20 18.44 -0.64
CA VAL A 39 12.98 19.12 -1.92
C VAL A 39 13.89 18.58 -3.02
N LYS A 40 15.14 18.22 -2.71
CA LYS A 40 16.08 17.67 -3.70
C LYS A 40 15.61 16.31 -4.25
N CYS A 41 14.95 15.49 -3.42
CA CYS A 41 14.36 14.23 -3.87
C CYS A 41 13.19 14.47 -4.83
N THR A 42 12.32 15.44 -4.50
CA THR A 42 11.22 15.85 -5.36
C THR A 42 11.72 16.43 -6.69
N GLU A 43 12.71 17.33 -6.66
CA GLU A 43 13.36 17.86 -7.86
C GLU A 43 13.90 16.74 -8.76
N TYR A 44 14.68 15.82 -8.19
CA TYR A 44 15.27 14.72 -8.96
C TYR A 44 14.19 13.85 -9.64
N ILE A 45 13.13 13.50 -8.92
CA ILE A 45 12.03 12.71 -9.47
C ILE A 45 11.33 13.45 -10.61
N LEU A 46 11.00 14.74 -10.43
CA LEU A 46 10.38 15.57 -11.46
C LEU A 46 11.28 15.78 -12.67
N GLN A 47 12.57 16.10 -12.44
CA GLN A 47 13.56 16.25 -13.51
C GLN A 47 13.65 15.01 -14.38
N THR A 48 13.67 13.83 -13.76
CA THR A 48 13.77 12.54 -14.47
C THR A 48 12.50 12.20 -15.22
N ILE A 49 11.31 12.35 -14.60
CA ILE A 49 10.03 12.03 -15.24
C ILE A 49 9.73 12.98 -16.40
N LEU A 50 9.99 14.27 -16.22
CA LEU A 50 9.66 15.31 -17.19
C LEU A 50 10.79 15.59 -18.20
N GLN A 51 11.96 14.98 -18.00
CA GLN A 51 13.18 15.24 -18.78
C GLN A 51 13.55 16.75 -18.79
N LYS A 52 13.34 17.41 -17.64
CA LYS A 52 13.66 18.83 -17.42
C LYS A 52 14.78 18.96 -16.37
N PRO A 53 16.07 18.83 -16.73
CA PRO A 53 17.18 18.78 -15.77
C PRO A 53 17.34 20.08 -14.94
N ASP A 54 16.89 21.22 -15.48
CA ASP A 54 16.99 22.53 -14.85
C ASP A 54 15.79 22.86 -13.95
N LEU A 55 14.80 21.97 -13.82
CA LEU A 55 13.64 22.18 -12.96
C LEU A 55 14.08 22.39 -11.51
N LYS A 56 13.60 23.45 -10.88
CA LYS A 56 13.84 23.78 -9.48
C LYS A 56 12.53 23.99 -8.74
N VAL A 57 12.33 23.23 -7.68
CA VAL A 57 11.15 23.36 -6.82
C VAL A 57 11.29 24.60 -5.94
N LYS A 58 10.31 25.51 -6.01
CA LYS A 58 10.23 26.73 -5.22
C LYS A 58 9.40 26.55 -3.97
N THR A 59 8.26 25.90 -4.07
CA THR A 59 7.36 25.62 -2.95
C THR A 59 6.97 24.13 -2.94
N GLN A 60 6.80 23.59 -1.75
CA GLN A 60 6.40 22.20 -1.60
C GLN A 60 5.54 22.02 -0.35
N SER A 61 4.53 21.17 -0.44
CA SER A 61 3.68 20.73 0.66
C SER A 61 3.42 19.25 0.55
N ILE A 62 3.64 18.51 1.63
CA ILE A 62 3.37 17.08 1.73
C ILE A 62 2.05 16.88 2.47
N GLN A 63 1.22 15.95 1.99
CA GLN A 63 -0.12 15.69 2.51
C GLN A 63 -1.01 16.93 2.51
N SER A 64 -1.02 17.64 1.38
CA SER A 64 -1.88 18.82 1.20
C SER A 64 -3.35 18.43 1.20
N ASP A 65 -4.11 18.93 2.20
CA ASP A 65 -5.55 18.74 2.30
C ASP A 65 -6.27 19.79 1.44
N LEU A 66 -6.75 19.38 0.26
CA LEU A 66 -7.58 20.19 -0.62
C LEU A 66 -9.04 19.94 -0.29
N LYS A 67 -9.62 20.81 0.53
CA LYS A 67 -11.02 20.70 0.96
C LYS A 67 -11.97 21.10 -0.15
N ASN A 68 -12.98 20.28 -0.37
CA ASN A 68 -14.11 20.61 -1.22
C ASN A 68 -15.38 20.66 -0.35
N LEU A 69 -15.91 21.86 -0.12
CA LEU A 69 -17.08 22.07 0.74
C LEU A 69 -18.37 21.45 0.17
N GLN A 70 -18.42 21.19 -1.15
CA GLN A 70 -19.59 20.67 -1.84
C GLN A 70 -19.40 19.23 -2.34
N GLY A 71 -18.23 18.63 -2.11
CA GLY A 71 -17.93 17.32 -2.65
C GLY A 71 -16.77 16.63 -1.94
N ARG A 72 -16.15 15.68 -2.65
CA ARG A 72 -15.04 14.87 -2.11
C ARG A 72 -13.76 15.71 -2.01
N SER A 73 -13.21 15.86 -0.82
CA SER A 73 -11.88 16.42 -0.58
C SER A 73 -10.78 15.43 -0.99
N LEU A 74 -9.58 15.94 -1.23
CA LEU A 74 -8.38 15.15 -1.53
C LEU A 74 -7.27 15.48 -0.54
N ILE A 75 -6.49 14.46 -0.19
CA ILE A 75 -5.19 14.62 0.43
C ILE A 75 -4.16 14.24 -0.63
N LEU A 76 -3.37 15.22 -1.07
CA LEU A 76 -2.34 15.03 -2.08
C LEU A 76 -1.03 14.59 -1.41
N ASP A 77 -0.35 13.60 -1.99
CA ASP A 77 0.91 13.10 -1.42
C ASP A 77 1.99 14.17 -1.43
N CYS A 78 2.21 14.81 -2.58
CA CYS A 78 3.12 15.94 -2.71
C CYS A 78 2.58 16.94 -3.72
N LEU A 79 2.32 18.17 -3.28
CA LEU A 79 2.00 19.31 -4.14
C LEU A 79 3.16 20.30 -4.11
N CYS A 80 3.71 20.65 -5.26
CA CYS A 80 4.81 21.62 -5.35
C CYS A 80 4.68 22.54 -6.55
N SER A 81 5.43 23.63 -6.54
CA SER A 81 5.60 24.51 -7.71
C SER A 81 7.06 24.76 -7.99
N ASP A 82 7.41 24.96 -9.25
CA ASP A 82 8.75 25.35 -9.66
C ASP A 82 8.96 26.87 -9.67
N THR A 83 10.16 27.29 -10.07
CA THR A 83 10.52 28.71 -10.19
C THR A 83 9.75 29.45 -11.27
N ASN A 84 9.18 28.75 -12.24
CA ASN A 84 8.37 29.32 -13.33
C ASN A 84 6.88 29.43 -12.92
N GLY A 85 6.51 28.86 -11.77
CA GLY A 85 5.14 28.84 -11.28
C GLY A 85 4.33 27.62 -11.75
N THR A 86 4.91 26.72 -12.52
CA THR A 86 4.26 25.44 -12.91
C THR A 86 4.00 24.61 -11.66
N VAL A 87 2.82 24.00 -11.57
CA VAL A 87 2.37 23.23 -10.41
C VAL A 87 2.42 21.73 -10.70
N TYR A 88 2.92 20.98 -9.75
CA TYR A 88 3.06 19.52 -9.84
C TYR A 88 2.40 18.86 -8.65
N ASN A 89 1.55 17.88 -8.93
CA ASN A 89 1.05 16.94 -7.93
C ASN A 89 1.65 15.55 -8.21
N ILE A 90 2.36 14.99 -7.24
CA ILE A 90 2.93 13.63 -7.30
C ILE A 90 2.11 12.73 -6.38
N GLU A 91 1.61 11.63 -6.94
CA GLU A 91 0.84 10.59 -6.25
C GLU A 91 1.53 9.24 -6.45
N VAL A 92 1.76 8.48 -5.38
CA VAL A 92 2.32 7.13 -5.47
C VAL A 92 1.24 6.10 -5.16
N GLN A 93 1.01 5.14 -6.08
CA GLN A 93 -0.11 4.22 -5.99
C GLN A 93 0.33 2.77 -6.20
N ASN A 94 0.11 1.93 -5.19
CA ASN A 94 0.41 0.50 -5.23
C ASN A 94 -0.70 -0.35 -5.84
N ASP A 95 -1.93 0.14 -5.87
CA ASP A 95 -3.07 -0.54 -6.47
C ASP A 95 -3.63 0.23 -7.68
N SER A 96 -4.42 -0.47 -8.51
CA SER A 96 -5.02 0.11 -9.71
C SER A 96 -6.22 1.03 -9.43
N HIS A 97 -6.88 0.89 -8.28
CA HIS A 97 -8.07 1.67 -7.94
C HIS A 97 -7.71 3.10 -7.54
N GLY A 98 -6.53 3.29 -6.96
CA GLY A 98 -6.02 4.59 -6.53
C GLY A 98 -5.64 5.55 -7.65
N ALA A 99 -5.50 5.08 -8.90
CA ALA A 99 -4.99 5.88 -10.02
C ALA A 99 -5.93 5.90 -11.24
N SER A 100 -7.25 5.81 -11.06
CA SER A 100 -8.17 5.81 -12.19
C SER A 100 -8.10 7.13 -12.99
N PRO A 101 -8.32 7.11 -14.34
CA PRO A 101 -8.33 8.33 -15.16
C PRO A 101 -9.31 9.40 -14.68
N LYS A 102 -10.46 8.99 -14.14
CA LYS A 102 -11.44 9.93 -13.57
C LYS A 102 -10.91 10.61 -12.31
N ARG A 103 -10.13 9.88 -11.47
CA ARG A 103 -9.48 10.45 -10.30
C ARG A 103 -8.40 11.45 -10.70
N ALA A 104 -7.58 11.15 -11.71
CA ALA A 104 -6.57 12.09 -12.20
C ALA A 104 -7.21 13.40 -12.70
N ARG A 105 -8.29 13.30 -13.47
CA ARG A 105 -9.07 14.48 -13.89
C ARG A 105 -9.62 15.27 -12.70
N TYR A 106 -10.10 14.58 -11.66
CA TYR A 106 -10.62 15.23 -10.46
C TYR A 106 -9.53 15.96 -9.68
N HIS A 107 -8.32 15.37 -9.58
CA HIS A 107 -7.15 16.03 -8.98
C HIS A 107 -6.82 17.33 -9.71
N SER A 108 -6.75 17.30 -11.05
CA SER A 108 -6.49 18.49 -11.88
C SER A 108 -7.48 19.61 -11.58
N GLY A 109 -8.80 19.33 -11.66
CA GLY A 109 -9.82 20.36 -11.41
C GLY A 109 -9.84 20.89 -9.97
N LEU A 110 -9.53 20.03 -8.98
CA LEU A 110 -9.51 20.49 -7.59
C LEU A 110 -8.27 21.34 -7.28
N ILE A 111 -7.13 21.04 -7.90
CA ILE A 111 -5.92 21.85 -7.83
C ILE A 111 -6.19 23.23 -8.41
N ASP A 112 -6.78 23.32 -9.61
CA ASP A 112 -7.14 24.58 -10.26
C ASP A 112 -8.07 25.42 -9.36
N MET A 113 -9.09 24.80 -8.77
CA MET A 113 -10.03 25.45 -7.86
C MET A 113 -9.36 26.03 -6.61
N HIS A 114 -8.29 25.39 -6.12
CA HIS A 114 -7.56 25.90 -4.93
C HIS A 114 -6.54 26.97 -5.26
N ILE A 115 -5.97 26.94 -6.46
CA ILE A 115 -4.96 27.91 -6.89
C ILE A 115 -5.63 29.20 -7.33
N LEU A 116 -6.72 29.13 -8.08
CA LEU A 116 -7.40 30.32 -8.61
C LEU A 116 -8.19 31.02 -7.52
N LYS A 117 -7.70 32.16 -7.09
CA LYS A 117 -8.38 32.98 -6.07
C LYS A 117 -9.62 33.68 -6.63
N LYS A 118 -10.64 33.87 -5.77
CA LYS A 118 -11.84 34.61 -6.13
C LYS A 118 -11.53 35.97 -6.79
N GLY A 119 -12.19 36.23 -7.91
CA GLY A 119 -12.05 37.48 -8.66
C GLY A 119 -10.80 37.56 -9.57
N LYS A 120 -10.03 36.49 -9.69
CA LYS A 120 -8.93 36.42 -10.66
C LYS A 120 -9.41 35.84 -11.99
N SER A 121 -8.75 36.27 -13.07
CA SER A 121 -8.99 35.71 -14.42
C SER A 121 -8.56 34.25 -14.48
N PHE A 122 -9.25 33.44 -15.28
CA PHE A 122 -8.88 32.06 -15.57
C PHE A 122 -7.51 31.95 -16.25
N GLU A 123 -7.09 32.99 -16.99
CA GLU A 123 -5.74 33.08 -17.59
C GLU A 123 -4.60 33.10 -16.57
N ASN A 124 -4.92 33.28 -15.26
CA ASN A 124 -3.95 33.20 -14.19
C ASN A 124 -3.74 31.75 -13.66
N LEU A 125 -4.44 30.76 -14.22
CA LEU A 125 -4.15 29.35 -13.92
C LEU A 125 -2.75 29.01 -14.45
N PRO A 126 -1.88 28.42 -13.63
CA PRO A 126 -0.56 27.99 -14.09
C PRO A 126 -0.63 26.72 -14.91
N GLU A 127 0.42 26.45 -15.67
CA GLU A 127 0.66 25.09 -16.18
C GLU A 127 0.67 24.11 -15.00
N SER A 128 -0.02 22.96 -15.16
CA SER A 128 -0.17 21.98 -14.09
C SER A 128 0.03 20.54 -14.55
N TYR A 129 0.66 19.74 -13.69
CA TYR A 129 0.92 18.33 -13.92
C TYR A 129 0.35 17.50 -12.77
N VAL A 130 -0.49 16.51 -13.09
CA VAL A 130 -0.89 15.46 -12.17
C VAL A 130 -0.14 14.19 -12.52
N ILE A 131 0.79 13.77 -11.67
CA ILE A 131 1.73 12.68 -11.93
C ILE A 131 1.39 11.52 -11.00
N PHE A 132 0.94 10.40 -11.58
CA PHE A 132 0.72 9.15 -10.87
C PHE A 132 1.91 8.20 -11.11
N ILE A 133 2.59 7.81 -10.03
CA ILE A 133 3.64 6.78 -10.03
C ILE A 133 2.97 5.48 -9.59
N CYS A 134 2.76 4.55 -10.52
CA CYS A 134 1.91 3.37 -10.32
C CYS A 134 2.71 2.07 -10.36
N ALA A 135 2.49 1.19 -9.36
CA ALA A 135 3.06 -0.15 -9.36
C ALA A 135 2.51 -1.06 -10.47
N LYS A 136 1.34 -0.70 -11.04
CA LYS A 136 0.67 -1.45 -12.11
C LYS A 136 0.42 -0.57 -13.31
N ASP A 137 0.37 -1.18 -14.49
CA ASP A 137 -0.02 -0.48 -15.71
C ASP A 137 -1.54 -0.19 -15.72
N ILE A 138 -1.89 1.05 -15.43
CA ILE A 138 -3.29 1.51 -15.33
C ILE A 138 -3.98 1.54 -16.68
N LEU A 139 -3.26 1.94 -17.72
CA LEU A 139 -3.80 2.11 -19.08
C LEU A 139 -3.69 0.83 -19.94
N LYS A 140 -2.94 -0.18 -19.47
CA LYS A 140 -2.80 -1.51 -20.08
C LYS A 140 -2.23 -1.52 -21.50
N GLU A 141 -1.47 -0.49 -21.88
CA GLU A 141 -0.82 -0.39 -23.20
C GLU A 141 0.66 -0.77 -23.16
N ASN A 142 1.14 -1.29 -22.02
CA ASN A 142 2.50 -1.78 -21.81
C ASN A 142 3.59 -0.74 -22.11
N LYS A 143 3.31 0.55 -21.85
CA LYS A 143 4.30 1.62 -21.91
C LYS A 143 4.86 1.91 -20.52
N GLN A 144 6.10 2.43 -20.46
CA GLN A 144 6.75 2.83 -19.23
C GLN A 144 6.18 4.13 -18.67
N ILE A 145 5.82 5.05 -19.56
CA ILE A 145 5.24 6.35 -19.23
C ILE A 145 4.15 6.70 -20.23
N TYR A 146 3.13 7.37 -19.76
CA TYR A 146 2.02 7.89 -20.55
C TYR A 146 1.87 9.37 -20.28
N HIS A 147 1.86 10.17 -21.33
CA HIS A 147 1.54 11.60 -21.29
C HIS A 147 0.14 11.79 -21.86
N ILE A 148 -0.74 12.36 -21.06
CA ILE A 148 -2.13 12.57 -21.41
C ILE A 148 -2.39 14.08 -21.46
N SER A 149 -2.76 14.55 -22.66
CA SER A 149 -3.20 15.91 -22.92
C SER A 149 -4.53 15.90 -23.67
N ARG A 150 -5.19 17.04 -23.74
CA ARG A 150 -6.39 17.22 -24.56
C ARG A 150 -6.02 17.60 -25.97
N ILE A 151 -6.80 17.13 -26.94
CA ILE A 151 -6.62 17.46 -28.37
C ILE A 151 -7.90 18.07 -28.92
N ILE A 152 -7.74 18.94 -29.91
CA ILE A 152 -8.81 19.46 -30.76
C ILE A 152 -9.04 18.42 -31.85
N GLN A 153 -10.17 17.73 -31.86
CA GLN A 153 -10.42 16.58 -32.73
C GLN A 153 -10.36 16.95 -34.22
N GLU A 154 -10.85 18.14 -34.56
CA GLU A 154 -10.93 18.62 -35.96
C GLU A 154 -9.56 18.94 -36.57
N SER A 155 -8.58 19.29 -35.75
CA SER A 155 -7.24 19.69 -36.22
C SER A 155 -6.12 18.76 -35.81
N GLY A 156 -6.38 17.84 -34.82
CA GLY A 156 -5.38 16.99 -34.20
C GLY A 156 -4.37 17.75 -33.33
N LYS A 157 -4.54 19.07 -33.19
CA LYS A 157 -3.62 19.89 -32.37
C LYS A 157 -3.91 19.75 -30.90
N LYS A 158 -2.88 19.92 -30.09
CA LYS A 158 -3.01 19.98 -28.63
C LYS A 158 -3.91 21.17 -28.26
N PHE A 159 -4.87 20.93 -27.35
CA PHE A 159 -5.65 21.99 -26.74
C PHE A 159 -4.77 22.75 -25.73
N PRO A 160 -4.69 24.10 -25.81
CA PRO A 160 -3.68 24.87 -25.08
C PRO A 160 -4.11 25.23 -23.66
N ASP A 161 -4.66 24.26 -22.90
CA ASP A 161 -5.13 24.47 -21.54
C ASP A 161 -4.05 24.27 -20.46
N GLN A 162 -2.85 23.87 -20.87
CA GLN A 162 -1.69 23.69 -20.00
C GLN A 162 -1.92 22.74 -18.80
N ALA A 163 -2.88 21.84 -18.90
CA ALA A 163 -3.16 20.83 -17.89
C ALA A 163 -2.78 19.43 -18.39
N GLU A 164 -1.77 18.83 -17.76
CA GLU A 164 -1.20 17.55 -18.16
C GLU A 164 -1.42 16.47 -17.09
N ILE A 165 -1.62 15.25 -17.53
CA ILE A 165 -1.64 14.07 -16.64
C ILE A 165 -0.55 13.12 -17.10
N ILE A 166 0.25 12.62 -16.16
CA ILE A 166 1.31 11.65 -16.42
C ILE A 166 1.08 10.39 -15.60
N TYR A 167 1.16 9.24 -16.25
CA TYR A 167 1.24 7.96 -15.56
C TYR A 167 2.62 7.34 -15.77
N LEU A 168 3.37 7.16 -14.71
CA LEU A 168 4.60 6.38 -14.69
C LEU A 168 4.26 4.96 -14.26
N ASN A 169 4.39 4.02 -15.19
CA ASN A 169 4.19 2.59 -14.95
C ASN A 169 5.49 1.97 -14.45
N THR A 170 5.60 1.73 -13.15
CA THR A 170 6.81 1.18 -12.54
C THR A 170 6.89 -0.36 -12.62
N SER A 171 5.87 -1.03 -13.17
CA SER A 171 5.96 -2.47 -13.46
C SER A 171 6.89 -2.76 -14.65
N LYS A 172 7.29 -1.73 -15.40
CA LYS A 172 8.16 -1.82 -16.56
C LYS A 172 9.34 -0.89 -16.42
N SER A 173 10.54 -1.41 -16.52
CA SER A 173 11.77 -0.61 -16.53
C SER A 173 12.55 -0.84 -17.83
N SER A 174 13.29 0.16 -18.27
CA SER A 174 14.23 0.13 -19.39
C SER A 174 15.63 0.56 -18.92
N ASP A 175 16.62 0.44 -19.79
CA ASP A 175 18.01 0.83 -19.45
C ASP A 175 18.27 2.31 -19.81
N ASN A 176 17.39 3.19 -19.32
CA ASN A 176 17.53 4.65 -19.39
C ASN A 176 17.37 5.27 -18.00
N GLU A 177 17.54 6.59 -17.88
CA GLU A 177 17.42 7.31 -16.61
C GLU A 177 16.08 7.08 -15.91
N LEU A 178 14.99 7.06 -16.66
CA LEU A 178 13.66 6.77 -16.11
C LEU A 178 13.56 5.34 -15.60
N GLY A 179 14.16 4.36 -16.30
CA GLY A 179 14.22 2.98 -15.84
C GLY A 179 15.11 2.81 -14.60
N MET A 180 16.19 3.58 -14.48
CA MET A 180 17.02 3.62 -13.26
C MET A 180 16.22 4.19 -12.07
N LEU A 181 15.46 5.26 -12.27
CA LEU A 181 14.55 5.79 -11.26
C LEU A 181 13.52 4.74 -10.82
N ILE A 182 12.92 4.01 -11.78
CA ILE A 182 11.97 2.93 -11.48
C ILE A 182 12.64 1.82 -10.64
N LYS A 183 13.85 1.42 -10.99
CA LYS A 183 14.62 0.44 -10.20
C LYS A 183 14.86 0.93 -8.76
N ASP A 184 15.13 2.23 -8.59
CA ASP A 184 15.32 2.85 -7.28
C ASP A 184 14.05 2.81 -6.42
N PHE A 185 12.85 2.92 -7.02
CA PHE A 185 11.59 2.80 -6.29
C PHE A 185 11.41 1.46 -5.57
N TYR A 186 12.04 0.38 -6.06
CA TYR A 186 11.99 -0.96 -5.48
C TYR A 186 13.27 -1.38 -4.75
N THR A 187 14.28 -0.51 -4.73
CA THR A 187 15.58 -0.83 -4.14
C THR A 187 15.57 -0.60 -2.62
N LYS A 188 15.64 -1.68 -1.84
CA LYS A 188 15.69 -1.63 -0.38
C LYS A 188 17.01 -1.08 0.16
N ASN A 189 18.13 -1.44 -0.45
CA ASN A 189 19.46 -1.04 0.01
C ASN A 189 19.91 0.26 -0.67
N PRO A 190 20.04 1.38 0.07
CA PRO A 190 20.42 2.66 -0.51
C PRO A 190 21.77 2.63 -1.24
N LYS A 191 22.71 1.75 -0.84
CA LYS A 191 24.00 1.60 -1.53
C LYS A 191 23.89 1.01 -2.95
N LYS A 192 22.75 0.42 -3.30
CA LYS A 192 22.45 -0.16 -4.62
C LYS A 192 21.58 0.75 -5.48
N MET A 193 21.14 1.89 -4.97
CA MET A 193 20.37 2.86 -5.73
C MET A 193 21.25 3.60 -6.74
N HIS A 194 20.67 3.94 -7.89
CA HIS A 194 21.34 4.67 -8.97
C HIS A 194 21.43 6.17 -8.64
N SER A 195 20.35 6.74 -8.09
CA SER A 195 20.30 8.13 -7.68
C SER A 195 21.04 8.37 -6.38
N LYS A 196 22.10 9.16 -6.41
CA LYS A 196 22.85 9.56 -5.20
C LYS A 196 21.96 10.40 -4.24
N VAL A 197 21.03 11.19 -4.78
CA VAL A 197 20.12 12.04 -4.00
C VAL A 197 19.16 11.18 -3.21
N LEU A 198 18.43 10.27 -3.88
CA LEU A 198 17.51 9.33 -3.23
C LEU A 198 18.26 8.38 -2.29
N ALA A 199 19.40 7.84 -2.71
CA ALA A 199 20.23 6.95 -1.90
C ALA A 199 20.63 7.58 -0.57
N LYS A 200 21.11 8.84 -0.59
CA LYS A 200 21.48 9.57 0.63
C LYS A 200 20.27 9.73 1.56
N ARG A 201 19.15 10.22 1.03
CA ARG A 201 17.93 10.45 1.84
C ARG A 201 17.39 9.16 2.44
N VAL A 202 17.33 8.08 1.64
CA VAL A 202 16.89 6.75 2.10
C VAL A 202 17.84 6.19 3.17
N ALA A 203 19.15 6.37 3.02
CA ALA A 203 20.12 5.96 4.03
C ALA A 203 19.94 6.72 5.34
N ASP A 204 19.82 8.05 5.28
CA ASP A 204 19.59 8.90 6.46
C ASP A 204 18.32 8.47 7.23
N LEU A 205 17.23 8.19 6.53
CA LEU A 205 15.97 7.73 7.12
C LEU A 205 16.09 6.33 7.74
N LYS A 206 16.71 5.37 7.05
CA LYS A 206 16.86 3.99 7.54
C LYS A 206 17.84 3.87 8.69
N GLU A 207 18.90 4.70 8.70
CA GLU A 207 19.89 4.74 9.78
C GLU A 207 19.49 5.69 10.92
N ASN A 208 18.34 6.35 10.82
CA ASN A 208 17.84 7.34 11.78
C ASN A 208 18.86 8.49 12.01
N LYS A 209 19.47 8.95 10.92
CA LYS A 209 20.46 10.03 10.91
C LYS A 209 19.93 11.24 10.14
N ASN A 210 20.29 12.44 10.56
CA ASN A 210 19.94 13.69 9.85
C ASN A 210 18.44 13.82 9.52
N ILE A 211 17.57 13.35 10.41
CA ILE A 211 16.11 13.40 10.25
C ILE A 211 15.49 14.28 11.32
N GLU A 212 14.40 14.92 10.96
CA GLU A 212 13.62 15.73 11.90
C GLU A 212 12.82 14.85 12.86
N LYS A 213 12.57 15.35 14.09
CA LYS A 213 11.77 14.64 15.08
C LYS A 213 10.41 14.20 14.53
N GLY A 214 9.72 15.06 13.78
CA GLY A 214 8.42 14.73 13.16
C GLY A 214 8.49 13.61 12.12
N GLU A 215 9.61 13.43 11.44
CA GLU A 215 9.81 12.32 10.50
C GLU A 215 10.02 11.00 11.24
N HIS A 216 10.81 11.05 12.30
CA HIS A 216 11.01 9.89 13.19
C HIS A 216 9.69 9.44 13.81
N ASP A 217 8.87 10.38 14.30
CA ASP A 217 7.57 10.10 14.92
C ASP A 217 6.59 9.52 13.89
N ALA A 218 6.57 10.05 12.65
CA ALA A 218 5.75 9.52 11.57
C ALA A 218 6.13 8.08 11.21
N MET A 219 7.42 7.77 11.10
CA MET A 219 7.90 6.41 10.82
C MET A 219 7.59 5.45 11.99
N THR A 220 7.69 5.92 13.22
CA THR A 220 7.35 5.13 14.41
C THR A 220 5.86 4.80 14.44
N THR A 221 5.01 5.81 14.23
CA THR A 221 3.55 5.64 14.17
C THR A 221 3.14 4.69 13.03
N TYR A 222 3.82 4.75 11.91
CA TYR A 222 3.59 3.84 10.78
C TYR A 222 3.92 2.39 11.14
N TYR A 223 5.09 2.16 11.73
CA TYR A 223 5.49 0.85 12.22
C TYR A 223 4.47 0.29 13.22
N ASP A 224 4.06 1.08 14.22
CA ASP A 224 3.12 0.65 15.24
C ASP A 224 1.74 0.31 14.65
N ARG A 225 1.28 1.07 13.66
CA ARG A 225 0.03 0.82 12.93
C ARG A 225 0.08 -0.48 12.15
N LEU A 226 1.15 -0.71 11.39
CA LEU A 226 1.32 -1.95 10.62
C LEU A 226 1.47 -3.16 11.53
N LYS A 227 2.21 -3.03 12.64
CA LYS A 227 2.35 -4.10 13.63
C LYS A 227 0.99 -4.53 14.17
N LYS A 228 0.14 -3.58 14.56
CA LYS A 228 -1.23 -3.87 15.03
C LYS A 228 -2.07 -4.54 13.94
N GLN A 229 -1.91 -4.13 12.69
CA GLN A 229 -2.61 -4.74 11.57
C GLN A 229 -2.17 -6.20 11.36
N TRP A 230 -0.86 -6.47 11.35
CA TRP A 230 -0.32 -7.83 11.21
C TRP A 230 -0.71 -8.74 12.36
N GLU A 231 -0.71 -8.23 13.60
CA GLU A 231 -1.19 -8.97 14.77
C GLU A 231 -2.66 -9.36 14.62
N LYS A 232 -3.49 -8.43 14.13
CA LYS A 232 -4.92 -8.69 13.86
C LYS A 232 -5.12 -9.70 12.74
N GLU A 233 -4.42 -9.56 11.61
CA GLU A 233 -4.47 -10.48 10.48
C GLU A 233 -3.99 -11.88 10.87
N GLY A 234 -2.89 -11.96 11.61
CA GLY A 234 -2.37 -13.21 12.16
C GLY A 234 -3.35 -13.91 13.11
N MET A 235 -4.05 -13.13 13.96
CA MET A 235 -5.08 -13.68 14.85
C MET A 235 -6.29 -14.22 14.07
N ILE A 236 -6.75 -13.50 13.03
CA ILE A 236 -7.87 -13.94 12.17
C ILE A 236 -7.49 -15.24 11.46
N LYS A 237 -6.31 -15.25 10.82
CA LYS A 237 -5.82 -16.43 10.10
C LYS A 237 -5.63 -17.65 11.01
N GLY A 238 -5.02 -17.45 12.18
CA GLY A 238 -4.86 -18.52 13.17
C GLY A 238 -6.20 -19.06 13.69
N LYS A 239 -7.22 -18.21 13.84
CA LYS A 239 -8.57 -18.63 14.23
C LYS A 239 -9.25 -19.44 13.13
N GLU A 240 -9.11 -19.00 11.85
CA GLU A 240 -9.65 -19.72 10.69
C GLU A 240 -9.00 -21.08 10.52
N GLU A 241 -7.66 -21.14 10.57
CA GLU A 241 -6.90 -22.40 10.49
C GLU A 241 -7.25 -23.36 11.64
N GLY A 242 -7.35 -22.82 12.87
CA GLY A 242 -7.77 -23.62 14.04
C GLY A 242 -9.19 -24.15 13.92
N MET A 243 -10.12 -23.36 13.36
CA MET A 243 -11.50 -23.79 13.14
C MET A 243 -11.61 -24.89 12.06
N VAL A 244 -10.86 -24.77 10.96
CA VAL A 244 -10.81 -25.79 9.91
C VAL A 244 -10.24 -27.08 10.47
N LYS A 245 -9.09 -27.01 11.14
CA LYS A 245 -8.43 -28.16 11.75
C LYS A 245 -9.31 -28.86 12.79
N GLY A 246 -9.93 -28.09 13.70
CA GLY A 246 -10.86 -28.64 14.70
C GLY A 246 -12.09 -29.31 14.10
N LYS A 247 -12.60 -28.78 12.95
CA LYS A 247 -13.70 -29.40 12.24
C LYS A 247 -13.29 -30.71 11.56
N GLU A 248 -12.09 -30.76 10.98
CA GLU A 248 -11.55 -31.99 10.37
C GLU A 248 -11.27 -33.06 11.43
N GLU A 249 -10.64 -32.69 12.54
CA GLU A 249 -10.37 -33.61 13.66
C GLU A 249 -11.66 -34.14 14.27
N GLY A 250 -12.65 -33.27 14.52
CA GLY A 250 -13.97 -33.66 15.04
C GLY A 250 -14.75 -34.58 14.09
N ARG A 251 -14.59 -34.36 12.76
CA ARG A 251 -15.18 -35.25 11.75
C ARG A 251 -14.52 -36.61 11.76
N ALA A 252 -13.19 -36.66 11.75
CA ALA A 252 -12.44 -37.92 11.79
C ALA A 252 -12.72 -38.72 13.06
N GLU A 253 -12.83 -38.08 14.23
CA GLU A 253 -13.20 -38.70 15.50
C GLU A 253 -14.63 -39.28 15.43
N SER A 254 -15.60 -38.52 14.91
CA SER A 254 -16.98 -38.93 14.76
C SER A 254 -17.10 -40.15 13.79
N GLU A 255 -16.39 -40.10 12.66
CA GLU A 255 -16.33 -41.24 11.71
C GLU A 255 -15.71 -42.49 12.35
N SER A 256 -14.64 -42.33 13.14
CA SER A 256 -14.02 -43.45 13.87
C SER A 256 -14.95 -44.08 14.91
N LYS A 257 -15.63 -43.22 15.72
CA LYS A 257 -16.64 -43.69 16.69
C LYS A 257 -17.77 -44.43 16.01
N MET A 258 -18.25 -43.92 14.88
CA MET A 258 -19.31 -44.53 14.10
C MET A 258 -18.90 -45.90 13.53
N ALA A 259 -17.69 -46.01 12.99
CA ALA A 259 -17.18 -47.28 12.46
C ALA A 259 -17.05 -48.35 13.56
N LYS A 260 -16.58 -47.93 14.77
CA LYS A 260 -16.52 -48.85 15.93
C LYS A 260 -17.91 -49.30 16.38
N LEU A 261 -18.87 -48.39 16.48
CA LEU A 261 -20.26 -48.69 16.84
C LEU A 261 -20.87 -49.67 15.86
N MET A 262 -20.76 -49.44 14.55
CA MET A 262 -21.25 -50.34 13.50
C MET A 262 -20.64 -51.73 13.64
N GLY A 263 -19.31 -51.84 13.86
CA GLY A 263 -18.63 -53.12 14.06
C GLY A 263 -19.13 -53.87 15.27
N LEU A 264 -19.45 -53.21 16.38
CA LEU A 264 -19.98 -53.81 17.60
C LEU A 264 -21.42 -54.30 17.39
N LEU A 265 -22.30 -53.49 16.78
CA LEU A 265 -23.67 -53.85 16.46
C LEU A 265 -23.77 -55.09 15.52
N VAL A 266 -22.89 -55.17 14.54
CA VAL A 266 -22.79 -56.35 13.66
C VAL A 266 -22.38 -57.59 14.45
N ARG A 267 -21.41 -57.55 15.34
CA ARG A 267 -20.96 -58.64 16.18
C ARG A 267 -22.06 -59.18 17.11
N GLU A 268 -22.90 -58.29 17.62
CA GLU A 268 -24.01 -58.63 18.50
C GLU A 268 -25.31 -59.03 17.75
N GLY A 269 -25.29 -59.04 16.41
CA GLY A 269 -26.45 -59.35 15.59
C GLY A 269 -27.56 -58.32 15.58
N ARG A 270 -27.26 -57.08 16.05
CA ARG A 270 -28.20 -55.94 16.22
C ARG A 270 -28.32 -55.12 14.92
N ILE A 271 -28.61 -55.79 13.80
CA ILE A 271 -28.66 -55.14 12.49
C ILE A 271 -29.77 -54.08 12.37
N ALA A 272 -30.92 -54.29 13.00
CA ALA A 272 -32.01 -53.32 13.04
C ALA A 272 -31.63 -51.98 13.75
N ASP A 273 -30.67 -52.03 14.67
CA ASP A 273 -30.18 -50.87 15.36
C ASP A 273 -29.22 -50.02 14.50
N ILE A 274 -28.58 -50.64 13.50
CA ILE A 274 -27.74 -49.91 12.52
C ILE A 274 -28.61 -48.99 11.67
N GLU A 275 -29.78 -49.50 11.21
CA GLU A 275 -30.72 -48.74 10.40
C GLU A 275 -31.30 -47.58 11.21
N LYS A 276 -31.77 -47.81 12.44
CA LYS A 276 -32.26 -46.78 13.34
C LYS A 276 -31.20 -45.74 13.70
N ALA A 277 -29.95 -46.17 13.93
CA ALA A 277 -28.83 -45.25 14.22
C ALA A 277 -28.44 -44.35 13.03
N SER A 278 -28.67 -44.82 11.80
CA SER A 278 -28.45 -43.98 10.60
C SER A 278 -29.50 -42.90 10.45
N GLU A 279 -30.74 -43.14 10.83
CA GLU A 279 -31.88 -42.23 10.67
C GLU A 279 -32.07 -41.28 11.85
N SER A 280 -31.78 -41.73 13.09
CA SER A 280 -31.99 -40.96 14.31
C SER A 280 -30.68 -40.58 15.03
N PRO A 281 -30.31 -39.26 15.06
CA PRO A 281 -29.18 -38.79 15.81
C PRO A 281 -29.24 -39.07 17.32
N ASP A 282 -30.44 -39.00 17.88
CA ASP A 282 -30.66 -39.23 19.33
C ASP A 282 -30.47 -40.74 19.67
N TYR A 283 -31.00 -41.60 18.84
CA TYR A 283 -30.81 -43.06 18.99
C TYR A 283 -29.33 -43.44 18.86
N ARG A 284 -28.65 -42.87 17.90
CA ARG A 284 -27.21 -43.00 17.73
C ARG A 284 -26.41 -42.58 18.95
N LYS A 285 -26.78 -41.46 19.53
CA LYS A 285 -26.14 -40.94 20.75
C LYS A 285 -26.35 -41.90 21.94
N ALA A 286 -27.55 -42.47 22.10
CA ALA A 286 -27.84 -43.45 23.12
C ALA A 286 -26.97 -44.70 22.95
N LEU A 287 -26.83 -45.21 21.73
CA LEU A 287 -25.99 -46.39 21.43
C LEU A 287 -24.48 -46.06 21.68
N LEU A 288 -24.00 -44.89 21.32
CA LEU A 288 -22.62 -44.48 21.61
C LEU A 288 -22.35 -44.47 23.13
N GLN A 289 -23.34 -44.07 23.95
CA GLN A 289 -23.24 -44.14 25.42
C GLN A 289 -23.28 -45.59 25.94
N GLU A 290 -24.19 -46.42 25.41
CA GLU A 290 -24.32 -47.82 25.77
C GLU A 290 -23.03 -48.59 25.55
N PHE A 291 -22.34 -48.32 24.42
CA PHE A 291 -21.06 -48.97 24.07
C PHE A 291 -19.83 -48.21 24.56
N GLN A 292 -19.98 -47.17 25.41
CA GLN A 292 -18.91 -46.37 25.99
C GLN A 292 -17.97 -45.73 24.94
N LEU A 293 -18.52 -45.31 23.80
CA LEU A 293 -17.82 -44.69 22.69
C LEU A 293 -18.05 -43.14 22.67
N SER A 294 -18.74 -42.61 23.67
CA SER A 294 -19.11 -41.19 23.74
C SER A 294 -17.91 -40.24 23.97
#